data_c9707c7be8189efe3d0005eb05b35393
#
_entry.id   c9707c7be8189efe3d0005eb05b35393
#
_cell.length_a   1.000
_cell.length_b   1.000
_cell.length_c   1.000
_cell.angle_alpha   90.00
_cell.angle_beta   90.00
_cell.angle_gamma   90.00
#
_symmetry.space_group_name_H-M   'P 1'
#
loop_
_entity.id
_entity.type
_entity.pdbx_description
1 polymer ?
#
loop_
_entity_poly.entity_id
_entity_poly.type
_entity_poly.pdbx_seq_one_letter_code
_entity_poly.pdbx_strand_id
1 'polypeptide(L)'
;MTYCVALKLARGLVFMSDTRTNAGVDNVSVFRKMHTWARPGERLITVLTAGNLATTQAVISVLDERTKAHDERSPSLLETPSMFQTAQMVGNVLREVIQQHAESGQRADSSFNATMIVGGQIKFHEL
;
A
#
# COMPACT_ATOMS: atom_id res chain seq x y z
N MET A 1 12.23 -10.41 -6.79
CA MET A 1 11.43 -11.32 -5.96
C MET A 1 11.11 -10.66 -4.63
N THR A 2 9.88 -10.73 -4.17
CA THR A 2 9.44 -10.07 -2.94
C THR A 2 8.86 -11.10 -1.99
N TYR A 3 9.21 -10.96 -0.73
CA TYR A 3 8.66 -11.78 0.35
C TYR A 3 7.97 -10.89 1.37
N CYS A 4 6.66 -11.01 1.47
CA CYS A 4 5.84 -10.27 2.42
C CYS A 4 4.96 -11.22 3.20
N VAL A 5 4.90 -11.05 4.51
CA VAL A 5 4.11 -11.88 5.41
C VAL A 5 3.33 -11.01 6.38
N ALA A 6 2.07 -11.34 6.57
CA ALA A 6 1.24 -10.76 7.61
C ALA A 6 0.61 -11.88 8.44
N LEU A 7 0.71 -11.76 9.76
CA LEU A 7 0.15 -12.73 10.69
C LEU A 7 -0.86 -12.03 11.59
N LYS A 8 -2.04 -12.64 11.72
CA LYS A 8 -3.03 -12.20 12.69
C LYS A 8 -2.99 -13.13 13.89
N LEU A 9 -2.57 -12.59 15.02
CA LEU A 9 -2.44 -13.33 16.26
C LEU A 9 -3.50 -12.84 17.27
N ALA A 10 -3.67 -13.59 18.35
CA ALA A 10 -4.65 -13.25 19.37
C ALA A 10 -4.40 -11.87 20.00
N ARG A 11 -3.14 -11.45 20.08
CA ARG A 11 -2.75 -10.17 20.72
C ARG A 11 -2.37 -9.08 19.74
N GLY A 12 -2.41 -9.33 18.44
CA GLY A 12 -2.05 -8.29 17.48
C GLY A 12 -1.69 -8.82 16.12
N LEU A 13 -1.14 -7.93 15.31
CA LEU A 13 -0.74 -8.21 13.96
C LEU A 13 0.78 -8.13 13.84
N VAL A 14 1.36 -9.01 13.04
CA VAL A 14 2.79 -8.98 12.73
C VAL A 14 2.95 -8.85 11.23
N PHE A 15 3.77 -7.89 10.81
CA PHE A 15 4.08 -7.67 9.39
C PHE A 15 5.58 -7.79 9.18
N MET A 16 5.96 -8.47 8.11
CA MET A 16 7.36 -8.63 7.76
C MET A 16 7.52 -8.57 6.25
N SER A 17 8.55 -7.87 5.79
CA SER A 17 8.90 -7.85 4.38
C SER A 17 10.42 -7.87 4.21
N ASP A 18 10.88 -8.33 3.05
CA ASP A 18 12.26 -8.09 2.65
C ASP A 18 12.38 -6.65 2.10
N THR A 19 13.62 -6.24 1.78
CA THR A 19 13.89 -4.88 1.29
C THR A 19 14.65 -4.88 -0.03
N ARG A 20 14.87 -6.04 -0.63
CA ARG A 20 15.70 -6.15 -1.83
C ARG A 20 14.86 -6.28 -3.08
N THR A 21 15.24 -5.52 -4.10
CA THR A 21 14.66 -5.61 -5.43
C THR A 21 15.76 -5.95 -6.42
N ASN A 22 15.53 -6.96 -7.23
CA ASN A 22 16.47 -7.42 -8.25
C ASN A 22 16.03 -6.83 -9.59
N ALA A 23 16.83 -5.86 -10.10
CA ALA A 23 16.58 -5.22 -11.38
C ALA A 23 17.67 -5.62 -12.38
N GLY A 24 17.73 -6.91 -12.74
CA GLY A 24 18.74 -7.44 -13.67
C GLY A 24 19.86 -8.21 -12.97
N VAL A 25 20.83 -8.68 -13.76
CA VAL A 25 21.77 -9.73 -13.34
C VAL A 25 22.72 -9.30 -12.23
N ASP A 26 22.96 -8.00 -12.03
CA ASP A 26 23.91 -7.54 -11.02
C ASP A 26 23.44 -6.31 -10.24
N ASN A 27 22.18 -5.91 -10.38
CA ASN A 27 21.66 -4.72 -9.69
C ASN A 27 20.71 -5.12 -8.57
N VAL A 28 21.25 -5.24 -7.37
CA VAL A 28 20.44 -5.37 -6.17
C VAL A 28 20.28 -3.98 -5.56
N SER A 29 19.04 -3.51 -5.54
CA SER A 29 18.69 -2.24 -4.90
C SER A 29 17.87 -2.50 -3.65
N VAL A 30 18.00 -1.60 -2.67
CA VAL A 30 17.23 -1.67 -1.43
C VAL A 30 16.05 -0.72 -1.54
N PHE A 31 14.83 -1.27 -1.40
CA PHE A 31 13.61 -0.48 -1.44
C PHE A 31 12.70 -0.88 -0.29
N ARG A 32 12.03 0.10 0.27
CA ARG A 32 11.03 -0.15 1.31
C ARG A 32 9.79 -0.79 0.68
N LYS A 33 9.39 -1.93 1.22
CA LYS A 33 8.18 -2.64 0.79
C LYS A 33 7.10 -2.64 1.87
N MET A 34 7.39 -2.09 3.04
CA MET A 34 6.44 -1.92 4.13
C MET A 34 6.28 -0.43 4.43
N HIS A 35 5.04 0.04 4.38
CA HIS A 35 4.70 1.43 4.61
C HIS A 35 3.66 1.51 5.70
N THR A 36 3.84 2.45 6.62
CA THR A 36 2.99 2.58 7.79
C THR A 36 2.51 4.01 7.92
N TRP A 37 1.23 4.16 8.18
CA TRP A 37 0.59 5.43 8.52
C TRP A 37 -0.02 5.30 9.90
N ALA A 38 0.28 6.25 10.78
CA ALA A 38 -0.17 6.18 12.16
C ALA A 38 -0.72 7.52 12.62
N ARG A 39 -1.80 7.45 13.39
CA ARG A 39 -2.26 8.55 14.23
C ARG A 39 -2.27 8.00 15.66
N PRO A 40 -1.28 8.37 16.49
CA PRO A 40 -1.11 7.74 17.80
C PRO A 40 -2.39 7.79 18.65
N GLY A 41 -2.72 6.66 19.27
CA GLY A 41 -3.93 6.52 20.07
C GLY A 41 -5.21 6.28 19.27
N GLU A 42 -5.19 6.41 17.97
CA GLU A 42 -6.38 6.25 17.13
C GLU A 42 -6.25 5.09 16.15
N ARG A 43 -5.20 5.07 15.34
CA ARG A 43 -5.02 4.04 14.31
C ARG A 43 -3.59 3.81 13.91
N LEU A 44 -3.36 2.64 13.36
CA LEU A 44 -2.11 2.25 12.73
C LEU A 44 -2.46 1.41 11.51
N ILE A 45 -2.00 1.82 10.34
CA ILE A 45 -2.28 1.12 9.09
C ILE A 45 -0.96 0.79 8.41
N THR A 46 -0.79 -0.46 8.01
CA THR A 46 0.41 -0.95 7.33
C THR A 46 0.05 -1.56 5.99
N VAL A 47 0.82 -1.22 4.96
CA VAL A 47 0.68 -1.78 3.62
C VAL A 47 2.00 -2.42 3.22
N LEU A 48 1.95 -3.68 2.84
CA LEU A 48 3.06 -4.41 2.25
C LEU A 48 2.86 -4.46 0.74
N THR A 49 3.93 -4.24 -0.03
CA THR A 49 3.83 -4.15 -1.49
C THR A 49 4.70 -5.21 -2.17
N ALA A 50 4.20 -5.74 -3.28
CA ALA A 50 4.93 -6.68 -4.13
C ALA A 50 4.52 -6.46 -5.59
N GLY A 51 5.39 -6.78 -6.53
CA GLY A 51 5.12 -6.69 -7.95
C GLY A 51 5.88 -5.56 -8.61
N ASN A 52 5.28 -4.91 -9.60
CA ASN A 52 5.91 -3.84 -10.36
C ASN A 52 6.26 -2.66 -9.47
N LEU A 53 7.54 -2.27 -9.46
CA LEU A 53 8.04 -1.24 -8.56
C LEU A 53 7.45 0.14 -8.88
N ALA A 54 7.34 0.49 -10.17
CA ALA A 54 6.77 1.77 -10.57
C ALA A 54 5.31 1.88 -10.11
N THR A 55 4.54 0.81 -10.26
CA THR A 55 3.15 0.76 -9.81
C THR A 55 3.05 0.91 -8.30
N THR A 56 3.84 0.14 -7.55
CA THR A 56 3.77 0.20 -6.08
C THR A 56 4.21 1.56 -5.54
N GLN A 57 5.27 2.14 -6.11
CA GLN A 57 5.73 3.47 -5.69
C GLN A 57 4.70 4.54 -6.00
N ALA A 58 4.02 4.47 -7.16
CA ALA A 58 2.98 5.43 -7.51
C ALA A 58 1.79 5.34 -6.54
N VAL A 59 1.37 4.14 -6.20
CA VAL A 59 0.27 3.94 -5.23
C VAL A 59 0.64 4.54 -3.87
N ILE A 60 1.83 4.23 -3.37
CA ILE A 60 2.28 4.72 -2.06
C ILE A 60 2.39 6.25 -2.07
N SER A 61 2.88 6.83 -3.18
CA SER A 61 2.96 8.29 -3.30
C SER A 61 1.58 8.94 -3.24
N VAL A 62 0.58 8.38 -3.93
CA VAL A 62 -0.78 8.91 -3.89
C VAL A 62 -1.36 8.82 -2.49
N LEU A 63 -1.20 7.66 -1.83
CA LEU A 63 -1.71 7.49 -0.47
C LEU A 63 -1.05 8.47 0.51
N ASP A 64 0.26 8.67 0.36
CA ASP A 64 1.01 9.57 1.23
C ASP A 64 0.61 11.03 1.01
N GLU A 65 0.44 11.44 -0.24
CA GLU A 65 -0.03 12.80 -0.55
C GLU A 65 -1.41 13.09 0.03
N ARG A 66 -2.31 12.11 -0.01
CA ARG A 66 -3.65 12.29 0.56
C ARG A 66 -3.62 12.51 2.06
N THR A 67 -2.63 11.96 2.77
CA THR A 67 -2.49 12.20 4.22
C THR A 67 -2.00 13.61 4.52
N LYS A 68 -1.34 14.27 3.58
CA LYS A 68 -0.80 15.62 3.73
C LYS A 68 -1.73 16.70 3.21
N ALA A 69 -2.66 16.34 2.32
CA ALA A 69 -3.59 17.29 1.73
C ALA A 69 -4.74 17.58 2.71
N HIS A 70 -5.04 18.87 2.90
CA HIS A 70 -6.21 19.30 3.65
C HIS A 70 -7.45 19.41 2.75
N ASP A 71 -7.50 18.63 1.69
CA ASP A 71 -8.61 18.65 0.75
C ASP A 71 -9.66 17.61 1.16
N GLU A 72 -10.85 18.08 1.47
CA GLU A 72 -11.98 17.26 1.86
C GLU A 72 -12.44 16.30 0.76
N ARG A 73 -12.00 16.51 -0.46
CA ARG A 73 -12.42 15.71 -1.62
C ARG A 73 -11.69 14.38 -1.75
N SER A 74 -10.57 14.23 -1.08
CA SER A 74 -9.74 13.03 -1.19
C SER A 74 -9.56 12.42 0.20
N PRO A 75 -10.35 11.40 0.56
CA PRO A 75 -10.20 10.76 1.86
C PRO A 75 -8.81 10.16 2.00
N SER A 76 -8.24 10.28 3.19
CA SER A 76 -6.91 9.75 3.49
C SER A 76 -7.02 8.48 4.35
N LEU A 77 -5.92 7.72 4.40
CA LEU A 77 -5.83 6.55 5.28
C LEU A 77 -6.01 6.92 6.76
N LEU A 78 -5.75 8.17 7.11
CA LEU A 78 -5.90 8.65 8.49
C LEU A 78 -7.34 8.99 8.85
N GLU A 79 -8.26 9.00 7.88
CA GLU A 79 -9.64 9.45 8.07
C GLU A 79 -10.69 8.39 7.73
N THR A 80 -10.29 7.26 7.18
CA THR A 80 -11.24 6.20 6.83
C THR A 80 -11.95 5.66 8.06
N PRO A 81 -13.27 5.44 8.00
CA PRO A 81 -14.03 5.00 9.17
C PRO A 81 -13.85 3.53 9.54
N SER A 82 -13.36 2.69 8.63
CA SER A 82 -13.20 1.25 8.90
C SER A 82 -12.03 0.66 8.13
N MET A 83 -11.55 -0.49 8.57
CA MET A 83 -10.52 -1.22 7.83
C MET A 83 -11.01 -1.69 6.47
N PHE A 84 -12.29 -2.04 6.35
CA PHE A 84 -12.87 -2.37 5.05
C PHE A 84 -12.74 -1.21 4.06
N GLN A 85 -13.09 0.00 4.49
CA GLN A 85 -12.98 1.19 3.64
C GLN A 85 -11.52 1.57 3.37
N THR A 86 -10.63 1.33 4.33
CA THR A 86 -9.19 1.52 4.11
C THR A 86 -8.68 0.60 3.01
N ALA A 87 -9.02 -0.67 3.07
CA ALA A 87 -8.61 -1.64 2.05
C ALA A 87 -9.23 -1.30 0.69
N GLN A 88 -10.47 -0.86 0.67
CA GLN A 88 -11.16 -0.44 -0.55
C GLN A 88 -10.48 0.78 -1.18
N MET A 89 -10.07 1.76 -0.37
CA MET A 89 -9.33 2.93 -0.84
C MET A 89 -8.01 2.53 -1.48
N VAL A 90 -7.24 1.67 -0.83
CA VAL A 90 -5.95 1.21 -1.37
C VAL A 90 -6.17 0.48 -2.70
N GLY A 91 -7.17 -0.39 -2.78
CA GLY A 91 -7.51 -1.10 -4.00
C GLY A 91 -7.94 -0.17 -5.13
N ASN A 92 -8.70 0.86 -4.83
CA ASN A 92 -9.12 1.85 -5.83
C ASN A 92 -7.94 2.65 -6.36
N VAL A 93 -7.02 3.08 -5.48
CA VAL A 93 -5.80 3.79 -5.90
C VAL A 93 -4.94 2.89 -6.78
N LEU A 94 -4.76 1.63 -6.41
CA LEU A 94 -4.00 0.68 -7.22
C LEU A 94 -4.62 0.52 -8.61
N ARG A 95 -5.93 0.41 -8.69
CA ARG A 95 -6.65 0.26 -9.95
C ARG A 95 -6.47 1.49 -10.84
N GLU A 96 -6.59 2.69 -10.26
CA GLU A 96 -6.38 3.94 -10.98
C GLU A 96 -4.96 4.06 -11.53
N VAL A 97 -3.96 3.70 -10.75
CA VAL A 97 -2.55 3.76 -11.17
C VAL A 97 -2.31 2.80 -12.34
N ILE A 98 -2.81 1.58 -12.27
CA ILE A 98 -2.66 0.60 -13.35
C ILE A 98 -3.34 1.11 -14.62
N GLN A 99 -4.53 1.69 -14.49
CA GLN A 99 -5.28 2.23 -15.62
C GLN A 99 -4.56 3.42 -16.26
N GLN A 100 -3.98 4.31 -15.47
CA GLN A 100 -3.20 5.43 -15.98
C GLN A 100 -1.98 4.98 -16.78
N HIS A 101 -1.30 3.94 -16.31
CA HIS A 101 -0.17 3.37 -17.04
C HIS A 101 -0.61 2.78 -18.37
N ALA A 102 -1.78 2.17 -18.42
CA ALA A 102 -2.33 1.62 -19.67
C ALA A 102 -2.70 2.72 -20.67
N GLU A 103 -3.26 3.83 -20.18
CA GLU A 103 -3.69 4.95 -21.03
C GLU A 103 -2.53 5.75 -21.61
N SER A 104 -1.37 5.73 -20.99
CA SER A 104 -0.19 6.44 -21.50
C SER A 104 0.52 5.72 -22.65
N GLY A 105 -0.15 4.80 -23.33
CA GLY A 105 0.36 4.09 -24.49
C GLY A 105 1.20 2.86 -24.17
N GLN A 106 1.39 2.57 -22.91
CA GLN A 106 1.98 1.33 -22.45
C GLN A 106 0.85 0.30 -22.34
N ARG A 107 1.07 -0.87 -22.89
CA ARG A 107 0.05 -1.93 -22.85
C ARG A 107 -0.33 -2.23 -21.41
N ALA A 108 -1.64 -2.37 -21.14
CA ALA A 108 -2.13 -2.94 -19.90
C ALA A 108 -1.68 -4.40 -19.83
N ASP A 109 -0.40 -4.58 -19.59
CA ASP A 109 0.22 -5.88 -19.51
C ASP A 109 0.27 -6.30 -18.04
N SER A 110 0.32 -7.60 -17.80
CA SER A 110 0.56 -8.18 -16.48
C SER A 110 1.81 -7.61 -15.80
N SER A 111 2.71 -6.98 -16.58
CA SER A 111 3.92 -6.32 -16.06
C SER A 111 3.62 -5.15 -15.13
N PHE A 112 2.42 -4.53 -15.18
CA PHE A 112 2.05 -3.43 -14.29
C PHE A 112 1.30 -3.89 -13.05
N ASN A 113 1.06 -5.19 -12.90
CA ASN A 113 0.34 -5.70 -11.75
C ASN A 113 1.16 -5.60 -10.47
N ALA A 114 0.46 -5.37 -9.39
CA ALA A 114 1.03 -5.35 -8.06
C ALA A 114 0.08 -6.04 -7.10
N THR A 115 0.64 -6.58 -6.03
CA THR A 115 -0.11 -7.18 -4.94
C THR A 115 0.19 -6.41 -3.67
N MET A 116 -0.85 -6.15 -2.88
CA MET A 116 -0.69 -5.44 -1.63
C MET A 116 -1.42 -6.16 -0.51
N ILE A 117 -0.77 -6.20 0.66
CA ILE A 117 -1.41 -6.66 1.89
C ILE A 117 -1.65 -5.43 2.75
N VAL A 118 -2.91 -5.21 3.12
CA VAL A 118 -3.31 -4.08 3.94
C VAL A 118 -3.78 -4.60 5.28
N GLY A 119 -3.24 -4.06 6.34
CA GLY A 119 -3.65 -4.43 7.67
C GLY A 119 -3.50 -3.28 8.65
N GLY A 120 -4.11 -3.43 9.81
CA GLY A 120 -4.01 -2.39 10.82
C GLY A 120 -5.11 -2.48 11.86
N GLN A 121 -5.19 -1.41 12.64
CA GLN A 121 -6.17 -1.32 13.70
C GLN A 121 -6.69 0.11 13.80
N ILE A 122 -8.01 0.25 13.94
CA ILE A 122 -8.69 1.53 14.16
C ILE A 122 -9.44 1.45 15.47
N LYS A 123 -9.24 2.44 16.34
CA LYS A 123 -9.66 2.40 17.74
C LYS A 123 -11.16 2.22 17.98
N PHE A 124 -12.00 2.75 17.10
CA PHE A 124 -13.45 2.78 17.33
C PHE A 124 -14.21 1.68 16.60
N HIS A 125 -13.50 0.73 16.01
CA HIS A 125 -14.14 -0.46 15.47
C HIS A 125 -13.93 -1.61 16.42
N GLU A 126 -14.96 -1.84 17.24
CA GLU A 126 -15.06 -3.10 17.95
C GLU A 126 -15.21 -4.20 16.90
N LEU A 127 -14.39 -5.17 17.05
CA LEU A 127 -14.44 -6.36 16.20
C LEU A 127 -15.72 -7.14 16.46
#